data_eb4a3ebf86626234b0524e6629cf06b8
#
_entry.id   eb4a3ebf86626234b0524e6629cf06b8
#
_cell.length_a   1.000
_cell.length_b   1.000
_cell.length_c   1.000
_cell.angle_alpha   90.00
_cell.angle_beta   90.00
_cell.angle_gamma   90.00
#
_symmetry.space_group_name_H-M   'P 1'
#
loop_
_entity.id
_entity.type
_entity.pdbx_description
1 polymer ?
#
loop_
_entity_poly.entity_id
_entity_poly.type
_entity_poly.pdbx_seq_one_letter_code
_entity_poly.pdbx_strand_id
1 'polypeptide(L)'
;MGHGRRATDSLTPVRNLDDILKAYDVRGTYPDQLDEDLAHQVGGAFVRALGIATRDGGAGAVVIAHDMRPSGPSLVASFAEGVRGQGVDVILIGLASTDGLYFASGRLNLPGAMFTASHNPAQYNGIKLCKAGAAPVGQDSGLRDIRALIDAGVPAYDGPLGEVREQDMLADYAAFLRELVDVSGSRHLRIVVDAGNGM
;
A
#
# COMPACT_ATOMS: atom_id res chain seq x y z
N MET A 1 20.69 -22.02 -42.54
CA MET A 1 20.54 -20.56 -42.30
C MET A 1 19.77 -20.39 -41.00
N GLY A 2 20.49 -20.20 -39.91
CA GLY A 2 19.90 -20.06 -38.59
C GLY A 2 19.60 -18.58 -38.30
N HIS A 3 18.34 -18.26 -38.09
CA HIS A 3 17.94 -16.93 -37.61
C HIS A 3 18.02 -16.93 -36.07
N GLY A 4 19.12 -16.40 -35.55
CA GLY A 4 19.26 -16.10 -34.13
C GLY A 4 18.27 -15.01 -33.75
N ARG A 5 17.30 -15.34 -32.91
CA ARG A 5 16.48 -14.34 -32.18
C ARG A 5 17.42 -13.63 -31.19
N ARG A 6 17.72 -12.38 -31.42
CA ARG A 6 18.29 -11.51 -30.40
C ARG A 6 17.24 -11.31 -29.33
N ALA A 7 17.54 -11.78 -28.11
CA ALA A 7 16.84 -11.32 -26.92
C ALA A 7 17.07 -9.82 -26.82
N THR A 8 16.01 -9.02 -26.91
CA THR A 8 16.05 -7.61 -26.53
C THR A 8 16.11 -7.58 -25.01
N ASP A 9 17.33 -7.39 -24.47
CA ASP A 9 17.49 -6.93 -23.10
C ASP A 9 16.70 -5.62 -22.99
N SER A 10 15.53 -5.68 -22.37
CA SER A 10 14.81 -4.49 -21.93
C SER A 10 15.64 -3.93 -20.76
N LEU A 11 16.47 -2.94 -21.06
CA LEU A 11 17.11 -2.14 -20.03
C LEU A 11 16.00 -1.46 -19.23
N THR A 12 15.64 -2.04 -18.10
CA THR A 12 14.76 -1.37 -17.13
C THR A 12 15.45 -0.05 -16.79
N PRO A 13 14.79 1.10 -16.94
CA PRO A 13 15.42 2.37 -16.64
C PRO A 13 15.90 2.34 -15.19
N VAL A 14 17.17 2.71 -14.97
CA VAL A 14 17.73 2.83 -13.62
C VAL A 14 16.96 3.94 -12.92
N ARG A 15 16.03 3.56 -12.06
CA ARG A 15 15.22 4.50 -11.28
C ARG A 15 16.06 5.08 -10.16
N ASN A 16 16.04 6.39 -10.00
CA ASN A 16 16.61 7.02 -8.82
C ASN A 16 15.61 6.90 -7.66
N LEU A 17 15.80 5.94 -6.76
CA LEU A 17 14.94 5.73 -5.61
C LEU A 17 14.94 6.91 -4.62
N ASP A 18 15.97 7.79 -4.63
CA ASP A 18 15.99 9.02 -3.82
C ASP A 18 14.88 10.00 -4.20
N ASP A 19 14.49 9.99 -5.48
CA ASP A 19 13.42 10.85 -5.97
C ASP A 19 12.02 10.29 -5.65
N ILE A 20 11.93 9.03 -5.22
CA ILE A 20 10.68 8.29 -5.04
C ILE A 20 10.41 7.98 -3.57
N LEU A 21 11.40 7.46 -2.83
CA LEU A 21 11.29 7.20 -1.40
C LEU A 21 11.55 8.48 -0.62
N LYS A 22 10.47 9.15 -0.22
CA LYS A 22 10.52 10.43 0.51
C LYS A 22 10.71 10.21 2.02
N ALA A 23 10.56 11.28 2.81
CA ALA A 23 10.73 11.20 4.27
C ALA A 23 9.73 10.26 4.95
N TYR A 24 8.50 10.18 4.43
CA TYR A 24 7.37 9.51 5.07
C TYR A 24 6.51 8.64 4.15
N ASP A 25 6.84 8.58 2.86
CA ASP A 25 6.10 7.78 1.88
C ASP A 25 6.93 7.47 0.65
N VAL A 26 6.43 6.55 -0.18
CA VAL A 26 6.86 6.36 -1.56
C VAL A 26 5.97 7.25 -2.42
N ARG A 27 6.54 8.06 -3.33
CA ARG A 27 5.76 8.95 -4.20
C ARG A 27 6.47 9.20 -5.51
N GLY A 28 5.74 9.09 -6.61
CA GLY A 28 6.26 9.33 -7.95
C GLY A 28 5.16 9.53 -8.99
N THR A 29 5.57 9.92 -10.19
CA THR A 29 4.69 9.92 -11.36
C THR A 29 4.46 8.50 -11.85
N TYR A 30 3.22 8.19 -12.19
CA TYR A 30 2.84 6.91 -12.79
C TYR A 30 2.76 7.06 -14.32
N PRO A 31 3.32 6.13 -15.11
CA PRO A 31 4.07 4.94 -14.69
C PRO A 31 5.60 5.16 -14.57
N ASP A 32 6.11 6.36 -14.83
CA ASP A 32 7.54 6.60 -15.08
C ASP A 32 8.42 6.38 -13.86
N GLN A 33 7.95 6.78 -12.67
CA GLN A 33 8.70 6.67 -11.42
C GLN A 33 8.14 5.55 -10.52
N LEU A 34 6.84 5.49 -10.38
CA LEU A 34 6.13 4.47 -9.60
C LEU A 34 5.25 3.64 -10.54
N ASP A 35 5.65 2.42 -10.80
CA ASP A 35 4.92 1.46 -11.60
C ASP A 35 4.67 0.16 -10.82
N GLU A 36 4.10 -0.83 -11.48
CA GLU A 36 3.76 -2.14 -10.94
C GLU A 36 5.00 -2.90 -10.43
N ASP A 37 6.13 -2.81 -11.13
CA ASP A 37 7.37 -3.48 -10.71
C ASP A 37 7.90 -2.92 -9.41
N LEU A 38 7.94 -1.59 -9.27
CA LEU A 38 8.35 -0.95 -8.03
C LEU A 38 7.36 -1.23 -6.90
N ALA A 39 6.06 -1.19 -7.18
CA ALA A 39 5.03 -1.52 -6.19
C ALA A 39 5.20 -2.96 -5.66
N HIS A 40 5.47 -3.93 -6.54
CA HIS A 40 5.78 -5.32 -6.16
C HIS A 40 7.01 -5.40 -5.24
N GLN A 41 8.12 -4.75 -5.64
CA GLN A 41 9.35 -4.73 -4.86
C GLN A 41 9.13 -4.09 -3.48
N VAL A 42 8.38 -2.97 -3.41
CA VAL A 42 8.04 -2.31 -2.14
C VAL A 42 7.21 -3.24 -1.26
N GLY A 43 6.26 -4.00 -1.83
CA GLY A 43 5.45 -4.98 -1.09
C GLY A 43 6.30 -6.06 -0.43
N GLY A 44 7.18 -6.69 -1.18
CA GLY A 44 8.09 -7.70 -0.65
C GLY A 44 9.09 -7.14 0.36
N ALA A 45 9.69 -5.98 0.07
CA ALA A 45 10.61 -5.30 0.97
C ALA A 45 9.93 -4.86 2.28
N PHE A 46 8.67 -4.41 2.22
CA PHE A 46 7.89 -4.02 3.39
C PHE A 46 7.70 -5.18 4.37
N VAL A 47 7.36 -6.37 3.85
CA VAL A 47 7.26 -7.60 4.67
C VAL A 47 8.58 -7.90 5.37
N ARG A 48 9.67 -7.86 4.64
CA ARG A 48 11.01 -8.18 5.16
C ARG A 48 11.51 -7.15 6.16
N ALA A 49 11.41 -5.87 5.83
CA ALA A 49 11.90 -4.78 6.68
C ALA A 49 11.17 -4.71 8.02
N LEU A 50 9.88 -5.02 8.06
CA LEU A 50 9.10 -5.02 9.30
C LEU A 50 9.05 -6.38 10.00
N GLY A 51 9.63 -7.42 9.43
CA GLY A 51 9.61 -8.77 10.01
C GLY A 51 8.18 -9.29 10.19
N ILE A 52 7.29 -9.03 9.21
CA ILE A 52 5.91 -9.51 9.27
C ILE A 52 5.92 -11.04 9.20
N ALA A 53 5.25 -11.69 10.15
CA ALA A 53 5.24 -13.15 10.24
C ALA A 53 4.65 -13.78 8.97
N THR A 54 5.32 -14.81 8.46
CA THR A 54 4.84 -15.63 7.35
C THR A 54 3.81 -16.66 7.83
N ARG A 55 3.09 -17.30 6.93
CA ARG A 55 2.07 -18.32 7.27
C ARG A 55 2.65 -19.49 8.08
N ASP A 56 3.90 -19.85 7.84
CA ASP A 56 4.59 -20.94 8.59
C ASP A 56 4.90 -20.56 10.05
N GLY A 57 5.03 -19.25 10.34
CA GLY A 57 5.33 -18.71 11.68
C GLY A 57 4.14 -18.11 12.40
N GLY A 58 2.95 -18.16 11.80
CA GLY A 58 1.73 -17.50 12.28
C GLY A 58 1.13 -16.61 11.18
N ALA A 59 -0.19 -16.48 11.14
CA ALA A 59 -0.90 -15.77 10.07
C ALA A 59 -0.69 -14.25 10.15
N GLY A 60 0.46 -13.76 9.69
CA GLY A 60 0.67 -12.34 9.45
C GLY A 60 -0.12 -11.88 8.23
N ALA A 61 -0.67 -10.68 8.28
CA ALA A 61 -1.37 -10.09 7.16
C ALA A 61 -1.04 -8.60 7.01
N VAL A 62 -1.25 -8.05 5.81
CA VAL A 62 -1.16 -6.63 5.49
C VAL A 62 -2.51 -6.14 5.00
N VAL A 63 -2.99 -5.04 5.56
CA VAL A 63 -4.21 -4.37 5.11
C VAL A 63 -3.86 -3.35 4.02
N ILE A 64 -4.58 -3.36 2.89
CA ILE A 64 -4.30 -2.50 1.75
C ILE A 64 -5.55 -1.75 1.32
N ALA A 65 -5.39 -0.46 1.04
CA ALA A 65 -6.43 0.40 0.49
C ALA A 65 -5.87 1.32 -0.61
N HIS A 66 -6.75 1.90 -1.41
CA HIS A 66 -6.40 2.93 -2.39
C HIS A 66 -7.43 4.05 -2.43
N ASP A 67 -7.01 5.22 -2.91
CA ASP A 67 -7.90 6.31 -3.25
C ASP A 67 -8.49 6.13 -4.67
N MET A 68 -9.20 7.16 -5.17
CA MET A 68 -9.89 7.14 -6.47
C MET A 68 -8.97 7.25 -7.68
N ARG A 69 -7.64 7.27 -7.53
CA ARG A 69 -6.69 7.40 -8.66
C ARG A 69 -6.77 6.19 -9.58
N PRO A 70 -6.85 6.38 -10.92
CA PRO A 70 -6.96 5.27 -11.87
C PRO A 70 -5.82 4.24 -11.79
N SER A 71 -4.61 4.68 -11.39
CA SER A 71 -3.44 3.81 -11.20
C SER A 71 -3.47 3.01 -9.88
N GLY A 72 -4.41 3.31 -8.96
CA GLY A 72 -4.51 2.65 -7.67
C GLY A 72 -4.67 1.14 -7.76
N PRO A 73 -5.67 0.62 -8.49
CA PRO A 73 -5.95 -0.81 -8.54
C PRO A 73 -4.78 -1.66 -9.06
N SER A 74 -4.08 -1.23 -10.12
CA SER A 74 -2.94 -1.98 -10.67
C SER A 74 -1.75 -2.00 -9.73
N LEU A 75 -1.43 -0.87 -9.12
CA LEU A 75 -0.36 -0.76 -8.14
C LEU A 75 -0.66 -1.60 -6.87
N VAL A 76 -1.91 -1.58 -6.40
CA VAL A 76 -2.37 -2.41 -5.28
C VAL A 76 -2.20 -3.89 -5.59
N ALA A 77 -2.63 -4.33 -6.78
CA ALA A 77 -2.50 -5.72 -7.19
C ALA A 77 -1.03 -6.18 -7.18
N SER A 78 -0.13 -5.38 -7.76
CA SER A 78 1.30 -5.73 -7.80
C SER A 78 1.96 -5.70 -6.43
N PHE A 79 1.64 -4.72 -5.60
CA PHE A 79 2.13 -4.69 -4.21
C PHE A 79 1.62 -5.90 -3.42
N ALA A 80 0.35 -6.26 -3.56
CA ALA A 80 -0.23 -7.44 -2.91
C ALA A 80 0.48 -8.73 -3.34
N GLU A 81 0.84 -8.87 -4.63
CA GLU A 81 1.66 -10.00 -5.09
C GLU A 81 3.06 -10.00 -4.45
N GLY A 82 3.68 -8.83 -4.27
CA GLY A 82 4.94 -8.72 -3.55
C GLY A 82 4.83 -9.16 -2.08
N VAL A 83 3.76 -8.78 -1.40
CA VAL A 83 3.48 -9.18 0.00
C VAL A 83 3.23 -10.68 0.09
N ARG A 84 2.29 -11.21 -0.71
CA ARG A 84 1.94 -12.64 -0.68
C ARG A 84 3.08 -13.54 -1.13
N GLY A 85 3.92 -13.05 -2.05
CA GLY A 85 5.17 -13.71 -2.48
C GLY A 85 6.18 -13.89 -1.36
N GLN A 86 6.02 -13.18 -0.24
CA GLN A 86 6.78 -13.36 0.99
C GLN A 86 6.03 -14.21 2.04
N GLY A 87 4.95 -14.90 1.66
CA GLY A 87 4.20 -15.80 2.55
C GLY A 87 3.29 -15.07 3.55
N VAL A 88 2.94 -13.82 3.30
CA VAL A 88 2.09 -13.00 4.16
C VAL A 88 0.73 -12.78 3.50
N ASP A 89 -0.35 -12.90 4.27
CA ASP A 89 -1.71 -12.70 3.76
C ASP A 89 -1.99 -11.22 3.46
N VAL A 90 -2.95 -10.97 2.59
CA VAL A 90 -3.38 -9.64 2.18
C VAL A 90 -4.87 -9.46 2.45
N ILE A 91 -5.24 -8.33 3.05
CA ILE A 91 -6.63 -7.90 3.24
C ILE A 91 -6.85 -6.64 2.43
N LEU A 92 -7.64 -6.75 1.36
CA LEU A 92 -8.03 -5.62 0.54
C LEU A 92 -9.29 -4.99 1.12
N ILE A 93 -9.21 -3.71 1.52
CA ILE A 93 -10.40 -2.96 1.96
C ILE A 93 -10.95 -2.02 0.88
N GLY A 94 -10.36 -2.08 -0.32
CA GLY A 94 -10.83 -1.35 -1.50
C GLY A 94 -10.60 0.14 -1.43
N LEU A 95 -11.60 0.89 -1.94
CA LEU A 95 -11.59 2.35 -1.95
C LEU A 95 -11.78 2.90 -0.53
N ALA A 96 -10.79 3.63 -0.03
CA ALA A 96 -10.83 4.21 1.31
C ALA A 96 -10.01 5.50 1.41
N SER A 97 -10.29 6.29 2.44
CA SER A 97 -9.42 7.40 2.82
C SER A 97 -8.17 6.89 3.56
N THR A 98 -7.15 7.74 3.66
CA THR A 98 -5.97 7.42 4.49
C THR A 98 -6.36 7.14 5.94
N ASP A 99 -7.30 7.90 6.48
CA ASP A 99 -7.80 7.70 7.84
C ASP A 99 -8.57 6.38 7.98
N GLY A 100 -9.31 5.98 6.93
CA GLY A 100 -9.98 4.68 6.87
C GLY A 100 -9.00 3.51 6.89
N LEU A 101 -7.87 3.61 6.18
CA LEU A 101 -6.80 2.62 6.28
C LEU A 101 -6.18 2.59 7.68
N TYR A 102 -5.89 3.73 8.29
CA TYR A 102 -5.32 3.78 9.63
C TYR A 102 -6.30 3.21 10.67
N PHE A 103 -7.60 3.49 10.52
CA PHE A 103 -8.62 2.82 11.32
C PHE A 103 -8.57 1.30 11.17
N ALA A 104 -8.53 0.79 9.93
CA ALA A 104 -8.46 -0.64 9.67
C ALA A 104 -7.18 -1.28 10.25
N SER A 105 -6.02 -0.62 10.06
CA SER A 105 -4.75 -1.05 10.67
C SER A 105 -4.83 -1.13 12.20
N GLY A 106 -5.38 -0.11 12.84
CA GLY A 106 -5.58 -0.09 14.30
C GLY A 106 -6.59 -1.15 14.78
N ARG A 107 -7.73 -1.25 14.09
CA ARG A 107 -8.81 -2.18 14.45
C ARG A 107 -8.42 -3.64 14.32
N LEU A 108 -7.68 -3.97 13.26
CA LEU A 108 -7.22 -5.33 12.98
C LEU A 108 -5.86 -5.63 13.64
N ASN A 109 -5.19 -4.60 14.16
CA ASN A 109 -3.82 -4.66 14.70
C ASN A 109 -2.84 -5.25 13.67
N LEU A 110 -2.93 -4.79 12.42
CA LEU A 110 -2.13 -5.25 11.28
C LEU A 110 -1.36 -4.08 10.66
N PRO A 111 -0.17 -4.31 10.07
CA PRO A 111 0.48 -3.32 9.22
C PRO A 111 -0.37 -3.02 7.99
N GLY A 112 -0.20 -1.83 7.43
CA GLY A 112 -1.03 -1.38 6.31
C GLY A 112 -0.30 -0.57 5.26
N ALA A 113 -0.89 -0.55 4.05
CA ALA A 113 -0.43 0.24 2.91
C ALA A 113 -1.60 1.00 2.27
N MET A 114 -1.47 2.32 2.16
CA MET A 114 -2.44 3.19 1.49
C MET A 114 -1.87 3.73 0.19
N PHE A 115 -2.54 3.43 -0.92
CA PHE A 115 -2.19 3.94 -2.24
C PHE A 115 -2.87 5.28 -2.50
N THR A 116 -2.11 6.35 -2.43
CA THR A 116 -2.57 7.73 -2.60
C THR A 116 -1.41 8.68 -2.84
N ALA A 117 -1.63 9.74 -3.58
CA ALA A 117 -0.75 10.88 -3.63
C ALA A 117 -1.41 12.15 -3.05
N SER A 118 -2.44 11.98 -2.21
CA SER A 118 -3.15 13.10 -1.54
C SER A 118 -3.65 14.13 -2.55
N HIS A 119 -3.21 15.40 -2.42
CA HIS A 119 -3.58 16.52 -3.28
C HIS A 119 -2.71 16.71 -4.53
N ASN A 120 -1.77 15.81 -4.78
CA ASN A 120 -0.93 15.88 -5.98
C ASN A 120 -1.78 15.66 -7.25
N PRO A 121 -1.36 16.21 -8.42
CA PRO A 121 -2.02 15.98 -9.69
C PRO A 121 -2.24 14.51 -10.03
N ALA A 122 -3.15 14.25 -10.97
CA ALA A 122 -3.63 12.90 -11.29
C ALA A 122 -2.54 11.92 -11.76
N GLN A 123 -1.45 12.42 -12.37
CA GLN A 123 -0.32 11.61 -12.81
C GLN A 123 0.56 11.09 -11.67
N TYR A 124 0.38 11.57 -10.44
CA TYR A 124 1.09 11.05 -9.28
C TYR A 124 0.33 9.91 -8.61
N ASN A 125 1.08 8.98 -8.02
CA ASN A 125 0.60 8.07 -7.00
C ASN A 125 1.66 7.91 -5.90
N GLY A 126 1.34 7.20 -4.85
CA GLY A 126 2.25 6.95 -3.74
C GLY A 126 1.79 5.82 -2.86
N ILE A 127 2.66 5.40 -1.94
CA ILE A 127 2.38 4.34 -0.98
C ILE A 127 2.75 4.86 0.40
N LYS A 128 1.74 5.03 1.27
CA LYS A 128 1.93 5.30 2.69
C LYS A 128 1.87 4.00 3.44
N LEU A 129 2.89 3.74 4.24
CA LEU A 129 3.03 2.51 5.01
C LEU A 129 2.84 2.78 6.50
N CYS A 130 2.21 1.84 7.19
CA CYS A 130 2.16 1.85 8.66
C CYS A 130 2.43 0.45 9.23
N LYS A 131 2.94 0.43 10.45
CA LYS A 131 3.02 -0.77 11.30
C LYS A 131 1.65 -1.05 11.90
N ALA A 132 1.49 -2.23 12.52
CA ALA A 132 0.31 -2.53 13.32
C ALA A 132 0.01 -1.40 14.33
N GLY A 133 -1.29 -1.13 14.58
CA GLY A 133 -1.70 -0.02 15.40
C GLY A 133 -1.58 1.35 14.72
N ALA A 134 -1.56 1.39 13.38
CA ALA A 134 -1.49 2.61 12.58
C ALA A 134 -0.23 3.49 12.80
N ALA A 135 0.86 2.93 13.32
CA ALA A 135 2.10 3.67 13.53
C ALA A 135 2.82 3.93 12.18
N PRO A 136 3.01 5.19 11.75
CA PRO A 136 3.58 5.49 10.43
C PRO A 136 4.99 4.93 10.23
N VAL A 137 5.29 4.49 9.01
CA VAL A 137 6.63 4.09 8.58
C VAL A 137 7.28 5.26 7.86
N GLY A 138 8.35 5.80 8.45
CA GLY A 138 9.19 6.85 7.87
C GLY A 138 10.62 6.37 7.67
N GLN A 139 11.53 7.28 7.31
CA GLN A 139 12.94 6.96 7.04
C GLN A 139 13.59 6.17 8.18
N ASP A 140 13.40 6.63 9.43
CA ASP A 140 14.05 6.03 10.60
C ASP A 140 13.27 4.84 11.19
N SER A 141 12.10 4.51 10.64
CA SER A 141 11.22 3.48 11.15
C SER A 141 10.93 2.34 10.17
N GLY A 142 11.63 2.31 9.01
CA GLY A 142 11.54 1.22 8.05
C GLY A 142 11.77 1.59 6.58
N LEU A 143 11.57 2.83 6.14
CA LEU A 143 11.74 3.18 4.69
C LEU A 143 13.18 3.02 4.22
N ARG A 144 14.19 3.27 5.06
CA ARG A 144 15.60 3.02 4.70
C ARG A 144 15.89 1.55 4.50
N ASP A 145 15.31 0.69 5.34
CA ASP A 145 15.49 -0.75 5.23
C ASP A 145 14.78 -1.29 3.99
N ILE A 146 13.55 -0.80 3.72
CA ILE A 146 12.83 -1.10 2.48
C ILE A 146 13.66 -0.72 1.26
N ARG A 147 14.24 0.48 1.25
CA ARG A 147 15.12 0.92 0.17
C ARG A 147 16.32 -0.01 -0.01
N ALA A 148 17.04 -0.29 1.08
CA ALA A 148 18.22 -1.16 1.03
C ALA A 148 17.89 -2.56 0.47
N LEU A 149 16.71 -3.09 0.82
CA LEU A 149 16.22 -4.37 0.27
C LEU A 149 15.91 -4.29 -1.23
N ILE A 150 15.35 -3.18 -1.70
CA ILE A 150 15.08 -2.97 -3.13
C ILE A 150 16.40 -2.86 -3.90
N ASP A 151 17.34 -2.05 -3.41
CA ASP A 151 18.67 -1.86 -4.04
C ASP A 151 19.48 -3.18 -4.11
N ALA A 152 19.36 -4.03 -3.09
CA ALA A 152 20.05 -5.33 -3.03
C ALA A 152 19.31 -6.47 -3.77
N GLY A 153 18.06 -6.24 -4.18
CA GLY A 153 17.12 -7.26 -4.61
C GLY A 153 16.43 -7.94 -3.42
N VAL A 154 15.09 -7.85 -3.39
CA VAL A 154 14.30 -8.47 -2.31
C VAL A 154 14.53 -9.97 -2.29
N PRO A 155 14.96 -10.57 -1.17
CA PRO A 155 15.20 -12.01 -1.10
C PRO A 155 13.92 -12.82 -1.39
N ALA A 156 14.07 -13.90 -2.14
CA ALA A 156 12.97 -14.81 -2.39
C ALA A 156 12.52 -15.51 -1.09
N TYR A 157 11.27 -15.94 -1.06
CA TYR A 157 10.70 -16.80 -0.05
C TYR A 157 10.22 -18.08 -0.71
N ASP A 158 10.71 -19.23 -0.22
CA ASP A 158 10.46 -20.55 -0.82
C ASP A 158 9.26 -21.27 -0.19
N GLY A 159 8.57 -20.64 0.75
CA GLY A 159 7.40 -21.21 1.41
C GLY A 159 6.09 -20.96 0.66
N PRO A 160 4.94 -21.32 1.26
CA PRO A 160 3.63 -21.12 0.65
C PRO A 160 3.30 -19.63 0.50
N LEU A 161 2.65 -19.29 -0.62
CA LEU A 161 2.17 -17.93 -0.87
C LEU A 161 1.11 -17.52 0.16
N GLY A 162 1.08 -16.22 0.49
CA GLY A 162 -0.01 -15.65 1.27
C GLY A 162 -1.34 -15.68 0.50
N GLU A 163 -2.46 -15.65 1.22
CA GLU A 163 -3.81 -15.54 0.64
C GLU A 163 -4.23 -14.09 0.49
N VAL A 164 -5.12 -13.82 -0.46
CA VAL A 164 -5.77 -12.52 -0.63
C VAL A 164 -7.24 -12.68 -0.27
N ARG A 165 -7.76 -11.77 0.57
CA ARG A 165 -9.18 -11.66 0.87
C ARG A 165 -9.63 -10.21 0.86
N GLU A 166 -10.90 -10.00 0.58
CA GLU A 166 -11.54 -8.69 0.68
C GLU A 166 -12.26 -8.56 2.03
N GLN A 167 -12.29 -7.34 2.56
CA GLN A 167 -13.01 -7.03 3.79
C GLN A 167 -13.54 -5.60 3.74
N ASP A 168 -14.86 -5.43 3.79
CA ASP A 168 -15.45 -4.09 3.92
C ASP A 168 -15.27 -3.57 5.36
N MET A 169 -14.68 -2.37 5.48
CA MET A 169 -14.44 -1.69 6.76
C MET A 169 -15.24 -0.39 6.88
N LEU A 170 -16.07 -0.02 5.88
CA LEU A 170 -16.73 1.27 5.85
C LEU A 170 -17.75 1.44 6.97
N ALA A 171 -18.55 0.41 7.22
CA ALA A 171 -19.57 0.45 8.27
C ALA A 171 -18.94 0.57 9.67
N ASP A 172 -17.88 -0.19 9.94
CA ASP A 172 -17.13 -0.15 11.19
C ASP A 172 -16.45 1.21 11.40
N TYR A 173 -15.86 1.76 10.33
CA TYR A 173 -15.23 3.09 10.36
C TYR A 173 -16.27 4.18 10.65
N ALA A 174 -17.42 4.14 9.98
CA ALA A 174 -18.50 5.08 10.22
C ALA A 174 -19.07 4.98 11.66
N ALA A 175 -19.16 3.77 12.22
CA ALA A 175 -19.56 3.57 13.60
C ALA A 175 -18.54 4.19 14.58
N PHE A 176 -17.26 3.92 14.36
CA PHE A 176 -16.17 4.49 15.15
C PHE A 176 -16.18 6.03 15.15
N LEU A 177 -16.40 6.66 13.99
CA LEU A 177 -16.50 8.13 13.91
C LEU A 177 -17.66 8.68 14.73
N ARG A 178 -18.81 7.96 14.80
CA ARG A 178 -19.95 8.36 15.63
C ARG A 178 -19.68 8.22 17.13
N GLU A 179 -18.82 7.28 17.53
CA GLU A 179 -18.37 7.15 18.91
C GLU A 179 -17.47 8.31 19.35
N LEU A 180 -16.68 8.86 18.42
CA LEU A 180 -15.77 9.99 18.71
C LEU A 180 -16.53 11.33 18.87
N VAL A 181 -17.64 11.51 18.17
CA VAL A 181 -18.39 12.76 18.17
C VAL A 181 -19.87 12.49 18.35
N ASP A 182 -20.39 12.85 19.53
CA ASP A 182 -21.85 12.82 19.77
C ASP A 182 -22.53 14.01 19.07
N VAL A 183 -23.30 13.72 18.05
CA VAL A 183 -24.11 14.70 17.31
C VAL A 183 -25.60 14.63 17.66
N SER A 184 -26.00 13.85 18.66
CA SER A 184 -27.40 13.62 19.01
C SER A 184 -28.15 14.89 19.42
N GLY A 185 -27.45 15.86 20.04
CA GLY A 185 -27.99 17.18 20.42
C GLY A 185 -28.00 18.22 19.30
N SER A 186 -27.56 17.87 18.09
CA SER A 186 -27.51 18.82 16.98
C SER A 186 -28.89 19.15 16.45
N ARG A 187 -29.14 20.43 16.09
CA ARG A 187 -30.36 20.83 15.38
C ARG A 187 -30.46 20.08 14.04
N HIS A 188 -31.66 19.90 13.53
CA HIS A 188 -31.86 19.34 12.19
C HIS A 188 -31.16 20.21 11.13
N LEU A 189 -30.29 19.57 10.34
CA LEU A 189 -29.53 20.20 9.25
C LEU A 189 -29.92 19.56 7.92
N ARG A 190 -30.04 20.39 6.88
CA ARG A 190 -30.03 19.91 5.49
C ARG A 190 -28.63 20.10 4.95
N ILE A 191 -27.99 19.03 4.55
CA ILE A 191 -26.60 19.04 4.07
C ILE A 191 -26.59 18.59 2.62
N VAL A 192 -25.91 19.36 1.78
CA VAL A 192 -25.55 18.96 0.41
C VAL A 192 -24.05 18.73 0.39
N VAL A 193 -23.64 17.56 -0.07
CA VAL A 193 -22.23 17.20 -0.22
C VAL A 193 -21.91 17.07 -1.70
N ASP A 194 -20.95 17.84 -2.15
CA ASP A 194 -20.34 17.70 -3.48
C ASP A 194 -18.87 17.32 -3.27
N ALA A 195 -18.55 16.07 -3.49
CA ALA A 195 -17.20 15.55 -3.32
C ALA A 195 -16.31 15.78 -4.56
N GLY A 196 -16.84 16.35 -5.65
CA GLY A 196 -16.14 16.49 -6.91
C GLY A 196 -15.67 15.14 -7.44
N ASN A 197 -14.35 14.99 -7.62
CA ASN A 197 -13.71 13.71 -7.96
C ASN A 197 -13.11 13.02 -6.71
N GLY A 198 -13.54 13.42 -5.53
CA GLY A 198 -13.11 12.81 -4.28
C GLY A 198 -13.77 11.46 -3.99
N MET A 199 -13.45 10.92 -2.82
CA MET A 199 -14.04 9.68 -2.32
C MET A 199 -15.28 9.97 -1.48
#